data_a03840ed4ad066324da2bb12f51cfddb
#
_entry.id   a03840ed4ad066324da2bb12f51cfddb
#
_cell.length_a   1.000
_cell.length_b   1.000
_cell.length_c   1.000
_cell.angle_alpha   90.00
_cell.angle_beta   90.00
_cell.angle_gamma   90.00
#
_symmetry.space_group_name_H-M   'P 1'
#
loop_
_entity.id
_entity.type
_entity.pdbx_description
1 polymer ?
#
loop_
_entity_poly.entity_id
_entity_poly.type
_entity_poly.pdbx_seq_one_letter_code
_entity_poly.pdbx_strand_id
1 'polypeptide(L)'
;NLITRNGYLNYDRLILYSKSLHQPKYKFLHEWGSELNEAAEKEIISFYSTEPTIENVNPNERTILVFDDVMLEKQTPIERYFSQGRHSGVDCFYLCQSYFRIPKQCIRDNANIIILFNQDAKNLRAIHDTFVSGDMDFTEFRKFFSECMTACKYGFAVIDLTKEASNGKYRSQFDKCYIPQQCTMMHDCAR
;
A
#
# COMPACT_ATOMS: atom_id res chain seq x y z
N ASN A 1 -3.44 12.22 -3.69
CA ASN A 1 -4.89 12.04 -3.93
C ASN A 1 -5.57 11.08 -2.93
N LEU A 2 -4.95 9.97 -2.51
CA LEU A 2 -5.53 9.08 -1.49
C LEU A 2 -5.66 9.76 -0.13
N ILE A 3 -4.70 10.59 0.21
CA ILE A 3 -4.58 11.28 1.50
C ILE A 3 -5.38 12.58 1.51
N THR A 4 -5.39 13.31 0.39
CA THR A 4 -5.88 14.71 0.32
C THR A 4 -7.31 14.85 -0.18
N ARG A 5 -7.98 13.78 -0.59
CA ARG A 5 -9.36 13.82 -1.10
C ARG A 5 -10.33 13.13 -0.15
N ASN A 6 -11.43 13.80 0.14
CA ASN A 6 -12.52 13.21 0.90
C ASN A 6 -13.06 11.94 0.20
N GLY A 7 -13.33 10.90 0.98
CA GLY A 7 -13.92 9.66 0.51
C GLY A 7 -12.94 8.57 0.08
N TYR A 8 -11.61 8.80 0.12
CA TYR A 8 -10.62 7.75 -0.15
C TYR A 8 -10.13 7.08 1.14
N LEU A 9 -9.24 7.71 1.89
CA LEU A 9 -8.78 7.21 3.18
C LEU A 9 -9.44 8.01 4.30
N ASN A 10 -9.98 7.29 5.27
CA ASN A 10 -10.58 7.90 6.45
C ASN A 10 -9.60 7.71 7.62
N TYR A 11 -9.09 8.80 8.15
CA TYR A 11 -8.14 8.83 9.26
C TYR A 11 -8.34 10.06 10.15
N ASP A 12 -7.96 9.91 11.41
CA ASP A 12 -7.91 11.00 12.39
C ASP A 12 -6.49 11.60 12.44
N ARG A 13 -5.48 10.79 12.13
CA ARG A 13 -4.07 11.19 12.13
C ARG A 13 -3.29 10.54 10.99
N LEU A 14 -2.42 11.32 10.35
CA LEU A 14 -1.47 10.87 9.33
C LEU A 14 -0.05 11.17 9.80
N ILE A 15 0.78 10.14 9.88
CA ILE A 15 2.19 10.24 10.21
C ILE A 15 3.01 9.82 9.00
N LEU A 16 3.88 10.68 8.52
CA LEU A 16 4.77 10.38 7.43
C LEU A 16 6.22 10.33 7.90
N TYR A 17 6.82 9.16 7.78
CA TYR A 17 8.22 8.93 8.07
C TYR A 17 9.02 8.77 6.79
N SER A 18 10.00 9.66 6.57
CA SER A 18 10.88 9.60 5.39
C SER A 18 12.24 10.25 5.69
N LYS A 19 13.30 9.66 5.14
CA LYS A 19 14.64 10.27 5.13
C LYS A 19 14.79 11.36 4.08
N SER A 20 13.84 11.44 3.16
CA SER A 20 13.87 12.31 1.98
C SER A 20 12.90 13.48 2.05
N LEU A 21 12.55 13.97 3.25
CA LEU A 21 11.59 15.07 3.48
C LEU A 21 11.97 16.40 2.80
N HIS A 22 13.23 16.56 2.39
CA HIS A 22 13.70 17.72 1.64
C HIS A 22 13.22 17.78 0.18
N GLN A 23 12.64 16.70 -0.35
CA GLN A 23 12.18 16.61 -1.74
C GLN A 23 10.96 17.54 -1.98
N PRO A 24 10.81 18.11 -3.21
CA PRO A 24 9.72 19.05 -3.52
C PRO A 24 8.31 18.52 -3.23
N LYS A 25 8.08 17.20 -3.42
CA LYS A 25 6.80 16.54 -3.12
C LYS A 25 6.40 16.70 -1.65
N TYR A 26 7.38 16.71 -0.74
CA TYR A 26 7.13 16.85 0.69
C TYR A 26 6.91 18.29 1.12
N LYS A 27 7.52 19.27 0.43
CA LYS A 27 7.25 20.69 0.70
C LYS A 27 5.76 20.99 0.53
N PHE A 28 5.18 20.57 -0.59
CA PHE A 28 3.74 20.73 -0.84
C PHE A 28 2.88 20.04 0.24
N LEU A 29 3.22 18.80 0.60
CA LEU A 29 2.48 18.08 1.64
C LEU A 29 2.63 18.72 3.02
N HIS A 30 3.78 19.29 3.31
CA HIS A 30 4.05 19.99 4.57
C HIS A 30 3.24 21.29 4.66
N GLU A 31 3.23 22.10 3.60
CA GLU A 31 2.44 23.33 3.52
C GLU A 31 0.94 23.01 3.71
N TRP A 32 0.42 22.08 2.92
CA TRP A 32 -0.98 21.64 3.05
C TRP A 32 -1.29 21.05 4.43
N GLY A 33 -0.39 20.25 5.00
CA GLY A 33 -0.54 19.65 6.33
C GLY A 33 -0.53 20.71 7.44
N SER A 34 0.29 21.75 7.33
CA SER A 34 0.33 22.86 8.28
C SER A 34 -0.99 23.64 8.27
N GLU A 35 -1.50 23.97 7.09
CA GLU A 35 -2.80 24.65 6.93
C GLU A 35 -3.95 23.83 7.53
N LEU A 36 -3.92 22.49 7.33
CA LEU A 36 -4.93 21.58 7.88
C LEU A 36 -4.85 21.52 9.41
N ASN A 37 -3.64 21.43 9.98
CA ASN A 37 -3.44 21.39 11.42
C ASN A 37 -3.90 22.70 12.10
N GLU A 38 -3.59 23.84 11.49
CA GLU A 38 -4.05 25.16 11.96
C GLU A 38 -5.58 25.26 11.93
N ALA A 39 -6.20 24.89 10.80
CA ALA A 39 -7.66 24.94 10.66
C ALA A 39 -8.40 24.00 11.61
N ALA A 40 -7.77 22.89 11.97
CA ALA A 40 -8.36 21.90 12.89
C ALA A 40 -8.01 22.16 14.35
N GLU A 41 -7.15 23.13 14.66
CA GLU A 41 -6.58 23.36 16.00
C GLU A 41 -5.99 22.07 16.63
N LYS A 42 -5.50 21.16 15.80
CA LYS A 42 -5.05 19.81 16.19
C LYS A 42 -4.00 19.32 15.22
N GLU A 43 -3.01 18.54 15.70
CA GLU A 43 -2.02 17.86 14.85
C GLU A 43 -2.65 16.64 14.16
N ILE A 44 -3.20 16.85 12.95
CA ILE A 44 -3.72 15.78 12.09
C ILE A 44 -2.59 15.15 11.27
N ILE A 45 -1.62 15.95 10.80
CA ILE A 45 -0.52 15.49 9.96
C ILE A 45 0.81 15.83 10.60
N SER A 46 1.67 14.82 10.72
CA SER A 46 3.04 14.97 11.25
C SER A 46 4.06 14.35 10.30
N PHE A 47 5.27 14.94 10.28
CA PHE A 47 6.39 14.50 9.46
C PHE A 47 7.59 14.18 10.34
N TYR A 48 8.17 13.00 10.18
CA TYR A 48 9.33 12.56 10.96
C TYR A 48 10.48 12.13 10.04
N SER A 49 11.68 12.58 10.35
CA SER A 49 12.94 12.09 9.78
C SER A 49 13.60 11.02 10.66
N THR A 50 13.20 10.96 11.93
CA THR A 50 13.56 9.93 12.90
C THR A 50 12.35 9.04 13.13
N GLU A 51 12.59 7.77 13.44
CA GLU A 51 11.54 6.78 13.61
C GLU A 51 10.51 7.20 14.67
N PRO A 52 9.20 7.22 14.34
CA PRO A 52 8.16 7.42 15.33
C PRO A 52 8.04 6.18 16.24
N THR A 53 7.70 6.36 17.49
CA THR A 53 7.47 5.26 18.43
C THR A 53 5.99 4.90 18.51
N ILE A 54 5.67 3.59 18.59
CA ILE A 54 4.28 3.10 18.75
C ILE A 54 3.60 3.70 19.98
N GLU A 55 4.36 3.98 21.03
CA GLU A 55 3.88 4.57 22.28
C GLU A 55 3.22 5.96 22.11
N ASN A 56 3.56 6.65 21.00
CA ASN A 56 3.00 7.96 20.68
C ASN A 56 1.70 7.88 19.86
N VAL A 57 1.17 6.68 19.60
CA VAL A 57 -0.06 6.50 18.83
C VAL A 57 -1.22 6.33 19.80
N ASN A 58 -2.23 7.19 19.67
CA ASN A 58 -3.47 7.08 20.45
C ASN A 58 -4.32 5.91 19.89
N PRO A 59 -4.57 4.83 20.65
CA PRO A 59 -5.33 3.67 20.17
C PRO A 59 -6.82 3.98 19.88
N ASN A 60 -7.33 5.13 20.32
CA ASN A 60 -8.69 5.58 20.04
C ASN A 60 -8.80 6.41 18.75
N GLU A 61 -7.69 6.66 18.07
CA GLU A 61 -7.61 7.38 16.81
C GLU A 61 -7.19 6.43 15.68
N ARG A 62 -7.85 6.54 14.53
CA ARG A 62 -7.39 5.85 13.30
C ARG A 62 -6.16 6.58 12.77
N THR A 63 -5.00 5.96 12.91
CA THR A 63 -3.73 6.52 12.46
C THR A 63 -3.26 5.85 11.18
N ILE A 64 -2.92 6.63 10.17
CA ILE A 64 -2.19 6.16 9.00
C ILE A 64 -0.72 6.50 9.16
N LEU A 65 0.14 5.49 9.05
CA LEU A 65 1.58 5.62 9.09
C LEU A 65 2.19 5.27 7.74
N VAL A 66 2.84 6.24 7.12
CA VAL A 66 3.49 6.08 5.81
C VAL A 66 5.01 6.03 5.99
N PHE A 67 5.62 4.93 5.59
CA PHE A 67 7.06 4.75 5.49
C PHE A 67 7.50 4.94 4.04
N ASP A 68 8.27 6.00 3.75
CA ASP A 68 8.80 6.27 2.42
C ASP A 68 10.32 6.42 2.44
N ASP A 69 10.99 5.77 1.49
CA ASP A 69 12.45 5.79 1.31
C ASP A 69 13.24 5.32 2.55
N VAL A 70 12.75 4.26 3.20
CA VAL A 70 13.30 3.70 4.44
C VAL A 70 13.99 2.35 4.25
N MET A 71 14.21 1.92 3.01
CA MET A 71 14.78 0.60 2.69
C MET A 71 16.21 0.38 3.21
N LEU A 72 16.95 1.44 3.50
CA LEU A 72 18.32 1.38 4.03
C LEU A 72 18.37 1.50 5.55
N GLU A 73 17.24 1.80 6.18
CA GLU A 73 17.13 1.92 7.62
C GLU A 73 17.01 0.55 8.31
N LYS A 74 17.19 0.52 9.62
CA LYS A 74 16.89 -0.67 10.43
C LYS A 74 15.41 -1.01 10.30
N GLN A 75 15.10 -2.19 9.81
CA GLN A 75 13.71 -2.59 9.54
C GLN A 75 12.96 -3.06 10.80
N THR A 76 13.65 -3.57 11.81
CA THR A 76 13.02 -4.12 13.03
C THR A 76 11.99 -3.17 13.68
N PRO A 77 12.25 -1.87 13.82
CA PRO A 77 11.25 -0.96 14.35
C PRO A 77 10.03 -0.81 13.43
N ILE A 78 10.25 -0.75 12.11
CA ILE A 78 9.18 -0.65 11.10
C ILE A 78 8.33 -1.92 11.11
N GLU A 79 8.96 -3.09 11.20
CA GLU A 79 8.30 -4.40 11.27
C GLU A 79 7.31 -4.51 12.42
N ARG A 80 7.58 -3.84 13.56
CA ARG A 80 6.65 -3.79 14.70
C ARG A 80 5.31 -3.16 14.34
N TYR A 81 5.31 -2.11 13.52
CA TYR A 81 4.07 -1.48 13.09
C TYR A 81 3.23 -2.40 12.20
N PHE A 82 3.86 -3.17 11.33
CA PHE A 82 3.16 -4.15 10.49
C PHE A 82 2.64 -5.36 11.27
N SER A 83 3.31 -5.78 12.33
CA SER A 83 2.89 -6.92 13.14
C SER A 83 1.93 -6.54 14.27
N GLN A 84 2.09 -5.36 14.88
CA GLN A 84 1.37 -4.95 16.09
C GLN A 84 0.44 -3.73 15.88
N GLY A 85 0.64 -2.94 14.83
CA GLY A 85 -0.09 -1.69 14.58
C GLY A 85 -1.61 -1.85 14.55
N ARG A 86 -2.10 -2.98 14.05
CA ARG A 86 -3.54 -3.29 14.04
C ARG A 86 -4.19 -3.21 15.42
N HIS A 87 -3.50 -3.64 16.47
CA HIS A 87 -4.00 -3.57 17.84
C HIS A 87 -4.02 -2.15 18.41
N SER A 88 -3.30 -1.24 17.76
CA SER A 88 -3.20 0.18 18.15
C SER A 88 -3.93 1.11 17.18
N GLY A 89 -4.81 0.60 16.31
CA GLY A 89 -5.55 1.42 15.33
C GLY A 89 -4.66 2.06 14.25
N VAL A 90 -3.52 1.42 13.92
CA VAL A 90 -2.56 1.92 12.92
C VAL A 90 -2.66 1.13 11.63
N ASP A 91 -2.94 1.84 10.53
CA ASP A 91 -2.80 1.34 9.17
C ASP A 91 -1.45 1.77 8.59
N CYS A 92 -0.68 0.81 8.06
CA CYS A 92 0.69 1.05 7.60
C CYS A 92 0.78 1.03 6.07
N PHE A 93 1.49 2.01 5.51
CA PHE A 93 1.91 2.04 4.12
C PHE A 93 3.44 1.96 4.04
N TYR A 94 3.95 1.04 3.24
CA TYR A 94 5.39 0.92 2.96
C TYR A 94 5.63 1.21 1.48
N LEU A 95 6.26 2.36 1.20
CA LEU A 95 6.59 2.78 -0.17
C LEU A 95 8.03 2.37 -0.48
N CYS A 96 8.22 1.57 -1.51
CA CYS A 96 9.54 1.08 -1.90
C CYS A 96 9.70 0.97 -3.42
N GLN A 97 10.95 0.99 -3.86
CA GLN A 97 11.32 0.86 -5.27
C GLN A 97 11.64 -0.58 -5.67
N SER A 98 11.88 -1.48 -4.71
CA SER A 98 12.28 -2.85 -4.98
C SER A 98 11.56 -3.84 -4.07
N TYR A 99 10.83 -4.78 -4.66
CA TYR A 99 10.12 -5.84 -3.95
C TYR A 99 11.07 -6.71 -3.10
N PHE A 100 12.25 -7.04 -3.62
CA PHE A 100 13.19 -7.92 -2.92
C PHE A 100 13.81 -7.30 -1.65
N ARG A 101 13.79 -5.97 -1.53
CA ARG A 101 14.33 -5.27 -0.34
C ARG A 101 13.34 -5.17 0.81
N ILE A 102 12.07 -5.49 0.57
CA ILE A 102 11.06 -5.48 1.62
C ILE A 102 11.25 -6.75 2.49
N PRO A 103 11.38 -6.63 3.82
CA PRO A 103 11.44 -7.77 4.72
C PRO A 103 10.28 -8.74 4.51
N LYS A 104 10.60 -10.03 4.29
CA LYS A 104 9.57 -11.02 3.95
C LYS A 104 8.65 -11.29 5.13
N GLN A 105 9.21 -11.70 6.25
CA GLN A 105 8.45 -12.27 7.37
C GLN A 105 7.51 -11.26 8.04
N CYS A 106 7.94 -10.01 8.20
CA CYS A 106 7.20 -9.05 9.00
C CYS A 106 6.40 -8.04 8.17
N ILE A 107 6.87 -7.66 6.98
CA ILE A 107 6.18 -6.66 6.15
C ILE A 107 5.37 -7.33 5.06
N ARG A 108 6.02 -8.14 4.17
CA ARG A 108 5.30 -8.76 3.04
C ARG A 108 4.22 -9.75 3.47
N ASP A 109 4.50 -10.56 4.49
CA ASP A 109 3.57 -11.58 4.99
C ASP A 109 2.40 -10.97 5.78
N ASN A 110 2.53 -9.71 6.25
CA ASN A 110 1.47 -8.95 6.91
C ASN A 110 0.78 -7.92 5.99
N ALA A 111 1.20 -7.79 4.75
CA ALA A 111 0.55 -6.88 3.81
C ALA A 111 -0.84 -7.42 3.42
N ASN A 112 -1.83 -6.56 3.51
CA ASN A 112 -3.21 -6.86 3.08
C ASN A 112 -3.45 -6.45 1.62
N ILE A 113 -2.81 -5.37 1.19
CA ILE A 113 -2.98 -4.80 -0.14
C ILE A 113 -1.59 -4.51 -0.73
N ILE A 114 -1.39 -4.92 -1.98
CA ILE A 114 -0.18 -4.65 -2.74
C ILE A 114 -0.57 -3.77 -3.93
N ILE A 115 0.06 -2.61 -4.03
CA ILE A 115 -0.13 -1.67 -5.14
C ILE A 115 1.14 -1.67 -5.98
N LEU A 116 1.01 -2.08 -7.23
CA LEU A 116 2.12 -2.26 -8.16
C LEU A 116 2.09 -1.18 -9.23
N PHE A 117 3.09 -0.32 -9.23
CA PHE A 117 3.46 0.51 -10.36
C PHE A 117 4.37 -0.28 -11.30
N ASN A 118 4.95 0.37 -12.31
CA ASN A 118 5.80 -0.32 -13.28
C ASN A 118 6.92 -1.12 -12.60
N GLN A 119 7.04 -2.39 -12.98
CA GLN A 119 7.97 -3.35 -12.40
C GLN A 119 8.79 -4.03 -13.50
N ASP A 120 10.04 -4.37 -13.18
CA ASP A 120 10.84 -5.25 -14.04
C ASP A 120 10.33 -6.71 -14.02
N ALA A 121 10.75 -7.50 -15.00
CA ALA A 121 10.29 -8.88 -15.13
C ALA A 121 10.65 -9.77 -13.94
N LYS A 122 11.77 -9.51 -13.25
CA LYS A 122 12.22 -10.28 -12.09
C LYS A 122 11.35 -10.01 -10.88
N ASN A 123 11.07 -8.74 -10.57
CA ASN A 123 10.15 -8.35 -9.51
C ASN A 123 8.74 -8.89 -9.79
N LEU A 124 8.26 -8.75 -11.03
CA LEU A 124 6.92 -9.21 -11.42
C LEU A 124 6.77 -10.73 -11.26
N ARG A 125 7.80 -11.51 -11.65
CA ARG A 125 7.81 -12.96 -11.43
C ARG A 125 7.75 -13.31 -9.94
N ALA A 126 8.56 -12.66 -9.10
CA ALA A 126 8.57 -12.93 -7.66
C ALA A 126 7.24 -12.58 -6.98
N ILE A 127 6.58 -11.52 -7.41
CA ILE A 127 5.24 -11.13 -6.92
C ILE A 127 4.20 -12.18 -7.34
N HIS A 128 4.23 -12.61 -8.61
CA HIS A 128 3.37 -13.68 -9.10
C HIS A 128 3.52 -14.95 -8.26
N ASP A 129 4.76 -15.44 -8.11
CA ASP A 129 5.04 -16.70 -7.42
C ASP A 129 4.64 -16.64 -5.92
N THR A 130 4.64 -15.43 -5.34
CA THR A 130 4.30 -15.25 -3.93
C THR A 130 2.79 -15.10 -3.70
N PHE A 131 2.06 -14.36 -4.54
CA PHE A 131 0.70 -13.90 -4.23
C PHE A 131 -0.37 -14.28 -5.25
N VAL A 132 0.03 -14.73 -6.44
CA VAL A 132 -0.86 -14.84 -7.60
C VAL A 132 -0.92 -16.25 -8.17
N SER A 133 0.14 -17.04 -8.02
CA SER A 133 0.31 -18.33 -8.67
C SER A 133 -0.79 -19.36 -8.41
N GLY A 134 -1.56 -19.20 -7.33
CA GLY A 134 -2.73 -20.03 -7.03
C GLY A 134 -3.99 -19.67 -7.82
N ASP A 135 -4.02 -18.48 -8.43
CA ASP A 135 -5.24 -17.93 -9.05
C ASP A 135 -5.14 -17.79 -10.57
N MET A 136 -3.93 -17.52 -11.09
CA MET A 136 -3.68 -17.40 -12.53
C MET A 136 -2.22 -17.71 -12.87
N ASP A 137 -1.95 -18.11 -14.11
CA ASP A 137 -0.60 -18.32 -14.58
C ASP A 137 0.15 -16.99 -14.80
N PHE A 138 1.48 -17.09 -15.00
CA PHE A 138 2.31 -15.89 -15.18
C PHE A 138 2.01 -15.13 -16.47
N THR A 139 1.57 -15.79 -17.51
CA THR A 139 1.25 -15.16 -18.81
C THR A 139 0.01 -14.29 -18.67
N GLU A 140 -1.03 -14.82 -18.02
CA GLU A 140 -2.26 -14.10 -17.72
C GLU A 140 -1.98 -12.91 -16.77
N PHE A 141 -1.21 -13.14 -15.70
CA PHE A 141 -0.82 -12.07 -14.78
C PHE A 141 -0.06 -10.94 -15.47
N ARG A 142 0.89 -11.28 -16.32
CA ARG A 142 1.65 -10.29 -17.08
C ARG A 142 0.78 -9.47 -18.04
N LYS A 143 -0.23 -10.10 -18.65
CA LYS A 143 -1.19 -9.42 -19.51
C LYS A 143 -2.05 -8.43 -18.69
N PHE A 144 -2.65 -8.91 -17.61
CA PHE A 144 -3.39 -8.07 -16.66
C PHE A 144 -2.55 -6.87 -16.19
N PHE A 145 -1.32 -7.12 -15.75
CA PHE A 145 -0.41 -6.05 -15.29
C PHE A 145 -0.13 -5.03 -16.39
N SER A 146 0.16 -5.49 -17.62
CA SER A 146 0.40 -4.59 -18.76
C SER A 146 -0.81 -3.71 -19.07
N GLU A 147 -2.01 -4.28 -19.04
CA GLU A 147 -3.27 -3.54 -19.23
C GLU A 147 -3.46 -2.47 -18.14
N CYS A 148 -3.13 -2.80 -16.88
CA CYS A 148 -3.18 -1.81 -15.79
C CYS A 148 -2.22 -0.64 -16.01
N MET A 149 -0.99 -0.92 -16.48
CA MET A 149 0.02 0.13 -16.71
C MET A 149 -0.34 1.05 -17.87
N THR A 150 -1.04 0.53 -18.87
CA THR A 150 -1.45 1.29 -20.07
C THR A 150 -2.80 1.98 -19.94
N ALA A 151 -3.58 1.66 -18.91
CA ALA A 151 -4.93 2.20 -18.69
C ALA A 151 -4.96 3.73 -18.55
N CYS A 152 -3.91 4.33 -17.98
CA CYS A 152 -3.74 5.76 -17.87
C CYS A 152 -2.27 6.15 -17.63
N LYS A 153 -1.96 7.46 -17.65
CA LYS A 153 -0.59 7.99 -17.46
C LYS A 153 0.11 7.48 -16.18
N TYR A 154 -0.65 7.21 -15.12
CA TYR A 154 -0.15 6.70 -13.84
C TYR A 154 -0.90 5.41 -13.47
N GLY A 155 -0.98 4.49 -14.43
CA GLY A 155 -1.62 3.19 -14.23
C GLY A 155 -0.91 2.37 -13.16
N PHE A 156 -1.69 1.60 -12.40
CA PHE A 156 -1.19 0.67 -11.39
C PHE A 156 -2.15 -0.52 -11.23
N ALA A 157 -1.60 -1.63 -10.78
CA ALA A 157 -2.37 -2.80 -10.43
C ALA A 157 -2.51 -2.91 -8.92
N VAL A 158 -3.64 -3.39 -8.44
CA VAL A 158 -3.89 -3.69 -7.02
C VAL A 158 -4.13 -5.19 -6.86
N ILE A 159 -3.46 -5.77 -5.87
CA ILE A 159 -3.72 -7.12 -5.38
C ILE A 159 -4.20 -6.99 -3.94
N ASP A 160 -5.47 -7.26 -3.72
CA ASP A 160 -6.11 -7.22 -2.40
C ASP A 160 -6.15 -8.64 -1.83
N LEU A 161 -5.22 -8.93 -0.92
CA LEU A 161 -5.06 -10.26 -0.31
C LEU A 161 -6.18 -10.60 0.69
N THR A 162 -7.06 -9.66 0.99
CA THR A 162 -8.23 -9.88 1.85
C THR A 162 -9.45 -10.36 1.06
N LYS A 163 -9.35 -10.41 -0.28
CA LYS A 163 -10.43 -10.77 -1.19
C LYS A 163 -10.13 -12.06 -1.94
N GLU A 164 -11.17 -12.73 -2.39
CA GLU A 164 -11.06 -13.88 -3.29
C GLU A 164 -10.79 -13.42 -4.74
N ALA A 165 -10.16 -14.26 -5.53
CA ALA A 165 -9.84 -13.99 -6.94
C ALA A 165 -11.08 -13.67 -7.77
N SER A 166 -12.22 -14.32 -7.48
CA SER A 166 -13.53 -14.07 -8.09
C SER A 166 -14.21 -12.80 -7.62
N ASN A 167 -13.75 -12.18 -6.52
CA ASN A 167 -14.44 -11.08 -5.85
C ASN A 167 -13.51 -9.91 -5.52
N GLY A 168 -12.83 -9.37 -6.53
CA GLY A 168 -12.12 -8.11 -6.43
C GLY A 168 -10.73 -8.16 -5.84
N LYS A 169 -10.07 -9.34 -5.77
CA LYS A 169 -8.65 -9.47 -5.42
C LYS A 169 -7.76 -8.69 -6.37
N TYR A 170 -8.05 -8.75 -7.67
CA TYR A 170 -7.27 -8.10 -8.71
C TYR A 170 -8.00 -6.89 -9.25
N ARG A 171 -7.34 -5.74 -9.28
CA ARG A 171 -7.94 -4.50 -9.81
C ARG A 171 -6.95 -3.71 -10.64
N SER A 172 -7.46 -3.12 -11.70
CA SER A 172 -6.79 -2.02 -12.39
C SER A 172 -7.21 -0.72 -11.68
N GLN A 173 -6.25 -0.03 -11.11
CA GLN A 173 -6.49 1.05 -10.16
C GLN A 173 -7.31 0.56 -8.95
N PHE A 174 -8.21 1.37 -8.39
CA PHE A 174 -9.00 0.96 -7.22
C PHE A 174 -10.39 0.44 -7.56
N ASP A 175 -10.88 0.71 -8.76
CA ASP A 175 -12.29 0.58 -9.14
C ASP A 175 -12.59 -0.50 -10.18
N LYS A 176 -11.62 -0.90 -11.02
CA LYS A 176 -11.84 -1.86 -12.10
C LYS A 176 -11.38 -3.26 -11.70
N CYS A 177 -12.33 -4.12 -11.33
CA CYS A 177 -12.03 -5.51 -10.98
C CYS A 177 -11.63 -6.34 -12.22
N TYR A 178 -10.70 -7.26 -12.02
CA TYR A 178 -10.29 -8.29 -12.95
C TYR A 178 -10.56 -9.66 -12.31
N ILE A 179 -11.20 -10.57 -13.06
CA ILE A 179 -11.46 -11.93 -12.63
C ILE A 179 -10.60 -12.88 -13.48
N PRO A 180 -9.69 -13.67 -12.87
CA PRO A 180 -8.89 -14.67 -13.60
C PRO A 180 -9.73 -15.67 -14.36
N GLN A 181 -9.23 -16.14 -15.51
CA GLN A 181 -9.95 -17.07 -16.38
C GLN A 181 -10.32 -18.37 -15.66
N GLN A 182 -9.44 -18.90 -14.81
CA GLN A 182 -9.71 -20.09 -14.01
C GLN A 182 -10.91 -19.92 -13.05
N CYS A 183 -11.12 -18.72 -12.53
CA CYS A 183 -12.26 -18.42 -11.64
C CYS A 183 -13.58 -18.30 -12.42
N THR A 184 -13.53 -17.91 -13.69
CA THR A 184 -14.72 -17.78 -14.55
C THR A 184 -15.29 -19.16 -14.89
N MET A 185 -14.45 -20.19 -15.03
CA MET A 185 -14.88 -21.56 -15.35
C MET A 185 -15.58 -22.27 -14.16
N MET A 186 -15.32 -21.88 -12.91
CA MET A 186 -15.96 -22.48 -11.73
C MET A 186 -17.42 -22.05 -11.53
N HIS A 187 -17.83 -20.93 -12.09
CA HIS A 187 -19.23 -20.48 -12.00
C HIS A 187 -20.21 -21.26 -12.89
N ASP A 188 -19.73 -21.95 -13.93
CA ASP A 188 -20.58 -22.78 -14.79
C ASP A 188 -20.85 -24.20 -14.24
N CYS A 189 -20.19 -24.62 -13.16
CA CYS A 189 -20.39 -25.92 -12.52
C CYS A 189 -21.48 -25.93 -11.43
N ALA A 190 -22.07 -24.78 -11.11
CA ALA A 190 -23.15 -24.64 -10.11
C ALA A 190 -24.51 -24.37 -10.78
N ARG A 191 -24.95 -25.26 -11.70
CA ARG A 191 -26.34 -25.36 -12.17
C ARG A 191 -26.90 -26.75 -11.91
#